data_e67578b3430c9db8c414a0e0fe05367d
#
_entry.id   e67578b3430c9db8c414a0e0fe05367d
#
_cell.length_a   1.000
_cell.length_b   1.000
_cell.length_c   1.000
_cell.angle_alpha   90.00
_cell.angle_beta   90.00
_cell.angle_gamma   90.00
#
_symmetry.space_group_name_H-M   'P 1'
#
loop_
_entity.id
_entity.type
_entity.pdbx_description
1 polymer ?
#
loop_
_entity_poly.entity_id
_entity_poly.type
_entity_poly.pdbx_seq_one_letter_code
_entity_poly.pdbx_strand_id
1 'polypeptide(L)'
;KKQGIYVVTDLYASRRFRSGDNLPYRNAKGAFQCDPRARENWKAFVRAWLTHRNPYTGLTWAKDPALVMVNLINEDDPLWDWNTEPAVRDRHIQLFAEWKKKNGCSSAKADTGDRDFIRFLFELKRGELAELTAFVKEELKLQANVTSINWHQKKIFTLLREKFDVTDDHYYHDHRVDVRIKGRTVNGHHQLAGIATGLDLPAVLTTSRIPGKPFFVTEYNHCRPNRFRAETGPVMGAYPALQDWTGIFRFCYSHNVLLYMKNRNAFSCFESVADPVMQLSDRITAAMFLRGDVRSAEEGYSFAVPENILTAGEPLEFPEPFTKLGLLVRTGSHRKGMSLPEGMRGVSEANLSGAVSALWQESLAGRRAVSSTGEITADFAGRRMTVCT
;
A
#
# COMPACT_ATOMS: atom_id res chain seq x y z
N LYS A 1 13.98 -20.12 7.13
CA LYS A 1 14.06 -19.89 8.58
C LYS A 1 15.48 -20.03 9.12
N LYS A 2 16.17 -21.18 8.92
CA LYS A 2 17.56 -21.37 9.39
C LYS A 2 18.53 -20.31 8.87
N GLN A 3 18.26 -19.74 7.70
CA GLN A 3 19.03 -18.66 7.07
C GLN A 3 18.51 -17.25 7.38
N GLY A 4 17.54 -17.09 8.30
CA GLY A 4 16.91 -15.81 8.59
C GLY A 4 15.97 -15.31 7.49
N ILE A 5 15.62 -16.15 6.51
CA ILE A 5 14.71 -15.78 5.42
C ILE A 5 13.28 -16.08 5.82
N TYR A 6 12.42 -15.08 5.68
CA TYR A 6 10.99 -15.15 5.90
C TYR A 6 10.24 -14.79 4.61
N VAL A 7 8.99 -15.24 4.52
CA VAL A 7 8.16 -15.09 3.32
C VAL A 7 6.96 -14.22 3.63
N VAL A 8 6.72 -13.28 2.75
CA VAL A 8 5.47 -12.52 2.62
C VAL A 8 4.89 -12.88 1.26
N THR A 9 3.59 -13.04 1.16
CA THR A 9 2.95 -13.40 -0.12
C THR A 9 1.52 -12.91 -0.23
N ASP A 10 1.08 -12.67 -1.49
CA ASP A 10 -0.30 -12.41 -1.81
C ASP A 10 -1.05 -13.71 -2.05
N LEU A 11 -2.23 -13.86 -1.46
CA LEU A 11 -3.11 -14.99 -1.75
C LEU A 11 -3.81 -14.85 -3.09
N TYR A 12 -3.87 -13.62 -3.59
CA TYR A 12 -4.30 -13.31 -4.95
C TYR A 12 -3.58 -12.07 -5.48
N ALA A 13 -2.94 -12.18 -6.66
CA ALA A 13 -2.38 -11.03 -7.37
C ALA A 13 -3.10 -10.80 -8.71
N SER A 14 -2.96 -11.71 -9.66
CA SER A 14 -3.46 -11.52 -11.04
C SER A 14 -3.96 -12.81 -11.71
N ARG A 15 -4.29 -13.82 -10.92
CA ARG A 15 -4.80 -15.09 -11.45
C ARG A 15 -6.13 -14.88 -12.18
N ARG A 16 -6.28 -15.50 -13.34
CA ARG A 16 -7.55 -15.55 -14.07
C ARG A 16 -8.41 -16.73 -13.60
N PHE A 17 -9.73 -16.57 -13.66
CA PHE A 17 -10.65 -17.69 -13.53
C PHE A 17 -10.43 -18.68 -14.67
N ARG A 18 -10.58 -19.97 -14.39
CA ARG A 18 -10.53 -21.02 -15.42
C ARG A 18 -11.82 -21.01 -16.25
N SER A 19 -11.73 -21.45 -17.50
CA SER A 19 -12.91 -21.57 -18.38
C SER A 19 -14.00 -22.46 -17.80
N GLY A 20 -13.65 -23.45 -16.98
CA GLY A 20 -14.60 -24.34 -16.29
C GLY A 20 -15.28 -23.76 -15.06
N ASP A 21 -14.84 -22.60 -14.57
CA ASP A 21 -15.43 -21.96 -13.38
C ASP A 21 -16.77 -21.28 -13.67
N ASN A 22 -17.15 -21.16 -14.95
CA ASN A 22 -18.37 -20.53 -15.43
C ASN A 22 -18.65 -19.14 -14.85
N LEU A 23 -17.59 -18.35 -14.70
CA LEU A 23 -17.62 -16.98 -14.21
C LEU A 23 -17.38 -16.00 -15.38
N PRO A 24 -18.20 -14.96 -15.53
CA PRO A 24 -18.12 -14.04 -16.67
C PRO A 24 -16.99 -13.02 -16.56
N TYR A 25 -16.10 -13.15 -15.58
CA TYR A 25 -15.11 -12.16 -15.21
C TYR A 25 -13.70 -12.50 -15.71
N ARG A 26 -12.99 -11.49 -16.21
CA ARG A 26 -11.57 -11.57 -16.56
C ARG A 26 -10.68 -11.04 -15.43
N ASN A 27 -11.16 -10.00 -14.74
CA ASN A 27 -10.52 -9.43 -13.56
C ASN A 27 -11.29 -9.88 -12.30
N ALA A 28 -10.61 -10.61 -11.43
CA ALA A 28 -11.25 -11.18 -10.25
C ALA A 28 -11.38 -10.19 -9.08
N LYS A 29 -10.55 -9.14 -8.96
CA LYS A 29 -10.57 -8.24 -7.80
C LYS A 29 -11.96 -7.63 -7.57
N GLY A 30 -12.53 -6.99 -8.58
CA GLY A 30 -13.89 -6.47 -8.49
C GLY A 30 -14.97 -7.55 -8.38
N ALA A 31 -14.75 -8.74 -8.96
CA ALA A 31 -15.69 -9.84 -8.86
C ALA A 31 -15.79 -10.41 -7.43
N PHE A 32 -14.69 -10.42 -6.65
CA PHE A 32 -14.73 -10.87 -5.26
C PHE A 32 -15.66 -10.01 -4.40
N GLN A 33 -15.77 -8.72 -4.69
CA GLN A 33 -16.67 -7.83 -3.97
C GLN A 33 -18.14 -8.15 -4.24
N CYS A 34 -18.50 -8.45 -5.49
CA CYS A 34 -19.89 -8.48 -5.93
C CYS A 34 -20.47 -9.87 -6.21
N ASP A 35 -19.64 -10.92 -6.31
CA ASP A 35 -20.12 -12.28 -6.61
C ASP A 35 -19.59 -13.33 -5.62
N PRO A 36 -20.47 -13.96 -4.81
CA PRO A 36 -20.07 -15.03 -3.89
C PRO A 36 -19.35 -16.19 -4.59
N ARG A 37 -19.71 -16.52 -5.84
CA ARG A 37 -19.07 -17.62 -6.59
C ARG A 37 -17.60 -17.32 -6.88
N ALA A 38 -17.27 -16.05 -7.11
CA ALA A 38 -15.88 -15.61 -7.26
C ALA A 38 -15.09 -15.78 -5.95
N ARG A 39 -15.70 -15.48 -4.80
CA ARG A 39 -15.08 -15.72 -3.48
C ARG A 39 -14.90 -17.20 -3.19
N GLU A 40 -15.87 -18.07 -3.54
CA GLU A 40 -15.70 -19.52 -3.41
C GLU A 40 -14.55 -20.05 -4.28
N ASN A 41 -14.36 -19.53 -5.48
CA ASN A 41 -13.20 -19.85 -6.32
C ASN A 41 -11.88 -19.40 -5.65
N TRP A 42 -11.84 -18.20 -5.06
CA TRP A 42 -10.70 -17.72 -4.29
C TRP A 42 -10.40 -18.65 -3.10
N LYS A 43 -11.43 -19.00 -2.31
CA LYS A 43 -11.31 -19.91 -1.16
C LYS A 43 -10.79 -21.28 -1.56
N ALA A 44 -11.27 -21.84 -2.67
CA ALA A 44 -10.80 -23.13 -3.17
C ALA A 44 -9.30 -23.10 -3.53
N PHE A 45 -8.87 -22.05 -4.21
CA PHE A 45 -7.46 -21.86 -4.54
C PHE A 45 -6.59 -21.68 -3.29
N VAL A 46 -7.00 -20.80 -2.39
CA VAL A 46 -6.26 -20.50 -1.14
C VAL A 46 -6.20 -21.72 -0.23
N ARG A 47 -7.29 -22.49 -0.14
CA ARG A 47 -7.32 -23.75 0.60
C ARG A 47 -6.27 -24.72 0.04
N ALA A 48 -6.26 -24.95 -1.26
CA ALA A 48 -5.29 -25.84 -1.90
C ALA A 48 -3.85 -25.40 -1.63
N TRP A 49 -3.60 -24.10 -1.65
CA TRP A 49 -2.27 -23.54 -1.41
C TRP A 49 -1.86 -23.65 0.06
N LEU A 50 -2.63 -23.10 0.97
CA LEU A 50 -2.27 -23.01 2.39
C LEU A 50 -2.26 -24.37 3.10
N THR A 51 -3.03 -25.35 2.60
CA THR A 51 -3.01 -26.73 3.13
C THR A 51 -1.98 -27.63 2.44
N HIS A 52 -1.33 -27.15 1.37
CA HIS A 52 -0.24 -27.89 0.74
C HIS A 52 0.88 -28.18 1.75
N ARG A 53 1.24 -29.45 1.86
CA ARG A 53 2.30 -29.89 2.77
C ARG A 53 3.66 -29.82 2.06
N ASN A 54 4.56 -29.06 2.62
CA ASN A 54 5.94 -28.97 2.15
C ASN A 54 6.65 -30.33 2.39
N PRO A 55 7.13 -31.00 1.33
CA PRO A 55 7.75 -32.33 1.47
C PRO A 55 9.03 -32.33 2.30
N TYR A 56 9.72 -31.21 2.42
CA TYR A 56 10.99 -31.12 3.16
C TYR A 56 10.79 -30.82 4.65
N THR A 57 9.75 -30.04 5.01
CA THR A 57 9.50 -29.64 6.40
C THR A 57 8.37 -30.43 7.04
N GLY A 58 7.52 -31.07 6.24
CA GLY A 58 6.32 -31.75 6.68
C GLY A 58 5.21 -30.80 7.19
N LEU A 59 5.42 -29.48 7.11
CA LEU A 59 4.44 -28.46 7.53
C LEU A 59 3.55 -28.04 6.36
N THR A 60 2.33 -27.64 6.65
CA THR A 60 1.51 -26.90 5.69
C THR A 60 1.92 -25.43 5.67
N TRP A 61 1.69 -24.73 4.56
CA TRP A 61 1.97 -23.30 4.48
C TRP A 61 1.27 -22.52 5.59
N ALA A 62 0.01 -22.84 5.90
CA ALA A 62 -0.73 -22.20 6.97
C ALA A 62 -0.05 -22.28 8.35
N LYS A 63 0.81 -23.29 8.57
CA LYS A 63 1.51 -23.54 9.84
C LYS A 63 3.03 -23.37 9.75
N ASP A 64 3.55 -22.96 8.61
CA ASP A 64 4.99 -22.74 8.46
C ASP A 64 5.37 -21.38 9.08
N PRO A 65 6.22 -21.38 10.12
CA PRO A 65 6.64 -20.13 10.78
C PRO A 65 7.60 -19.30 9.91
N ALA A 66 7.99 -19.74 8.74
CA ALA A 66 8.67 -18.91 7.76
C ALA A 66 7.73 -18.01 6.98
N LEU A 67 6.43 -18.35 6.89
CA LEU A 67 5.39 -17.48 6.35
C LEU A 67 4.95 -16.52 7.47
N VAL A 68 5.34 -15.26 7.37
CA VAL A 68 5.09 -14.27 8.44
C VAL A 68 3.89 -13.39 8.16
N MET A 69 3.54 -13.20 6.89
CA MET A 69 2.43 -12.34 6.49
C MET A 69 1.84 -12.82 5.16
N VAL A 70 0.53 -12.70 5.04
CA VAL A 70 -0.20 -12.84 3.78
C VAL A 70 -1.04 -11.60 3.54
N ASN A 71 -1.08 -11.15 2.29
CA ASN A 71 -2.06 -10.20 1.81
C ASN A 71 -3.21 -10.97 1.14
N LEU A 72 -4.45 -10.65 1.48
CA LEU A 72 -5.61 -11.36 0.92
C LEU A 72 -5.73 -11.14 -0.58
N ILE A 73 -5.62 -9.89 -1.02
CA ILE A 73 -5.75 -9.49 -2.42
C ILE A 73 -4.78 -8.34 -2.68
N ASN A 74 -3.81 -8.56 -3.57
CA ASN A 74 -2.83 -7.54 -3.93
C ASN A 74 -3.49 -6.34 -4.61
N GLU A 75 -3.17 -5.13 -4.13
CA GLU A 75 -3.60 -3.85 -4.72
C GLU A 75 -5.10 -3.79 -4.97
N ASP A 76 -5.90 -4.14 -3.99
CA ASP A 76 -7.34 -4.08 -4.04
C ASP A 76 -7.86 -2.69 -3.61
N ASP A 77 -8.65 -2.08 -4.46
CA ASP A 77 -9.30 -0.78 -4.22
C ASP A 77 -10.76 -0.84 -4.65
N PRO A 78 -11.71 -0.79 -3.70
CA PRO A 78 -13.13 -0.86 -4.03
C PRO A 78 -13.61 0.29 -4.91
N LEU A 79 -12.95 1.47 -4.85
CA LEU A 79 -13.32 2.64 -5.66
C LEU A 79 -12.81 2.54 -7.10
N TRP A 80 -11.87 1.65 -7.36
CA TRP A 80 -11.32 1.38 -8.68
C TRP A 80 -11.86 0.07 -9.27
N ASP A 81 -11.86 -1.01 -8.47
CA ASP A 81 -12.12 -2.37 -8.94
C ASP A 81 -13.55 -2.62 -9.41
N TRP A 82 -14.53 -1.84 -8.93
CA TRP A 82 -15.93 -1.96 -9.32
C TRP A 82 -16.19 -1.74 -10.81
N ASN A 83 -15.31 -1.02 -11.51
CA ASN A 83 -15.49 -0.60 -12.90
C ASN A 83 -14.37 -1.10 -13.84
N THR A 84 -13.64 -2.14 -13.48
CA THR A 84 -12.52 -2.66 -14.27
C THR A 84 -12.94 -3.39 -15.53
N GLU A 85 -14.16 -3.89 -15.59
CA GLU A 85 -14.75 -4.53 -16.78
C GLU A 85 -16.30 -4.50 -16.74
N PRO A 86 -16.98 -4.63 -17.90
CA PRO A 86 -18.44 -4.50 -17.97
C PRO A 86 -19.19 -5.44 -17.04
N ALA A 87 -18.84 -6.73 -16.98
CA ALA A 87 -19.52 -7.71 -16.15
C ALA A 87 -19.44 -7.40 -14.65
N VAL A 88 -18.30 -6.91 -14.18
CA VAL A 88 -18.10 -6.47 -12.79
C VAL A 88 -18.94 -5.23 -12.52
N ARG A 89 -18.82 -4.21 -13.38
CA ARG A 89 -19.59 -2.96 -13.26
C ARG A 89 -21.10 -3.22 -13.22
N ASP A 90 -21.61 -3.98 -14.16
CA ASP A 90 -23.05 -4.22 -14.29
C ASP A 90 -23.59 -4.95 -13.05
N ARG A 91 -22.80 -5.88 -12.49
CA ARG A 91 -23.16 -6.56 -11.24
C ARG A 91 -23.17 -5.60 -10.04
N HIS A 92 -22.21 -4.70 -9.94
CA HIS A 92 -22.21 -3.66 -8.89
C HIS A 92 -23.42 -2.73 -9.03
N ILE A 93 -23.78 -2.33 -10.24
CA ILE A 93 -24.96 -1.49 -10.50
C ILE A 93 -26.25 -2.20 -10.07
N GLN A 94 -26.39 -3.50 -10.32
CA GLN A 94 -27.54 -4.28 -9.86
C GLN A 94 -27.64 -4.31 -8.34
N LEU A 95 -26.54 -4.64 -7.66
CA LEU A 95 -26.47 -4.65 -6.20
C LEU A 95 -26.73 -3.27 -5.59
N PHE A 96 -26.22 -2.22 -6.22
CA PHE A 96 -26.46 -0.87 -5.79
C PHE A 96 -27.94 -0.46 -5.92
N ALA A 97 -28.63 -0.91 -6.96
CA ALA A 97 -30.07 -0.68 -7.11
C ALA A 97 -30.89 -1.32 -5.96
N GLU A 98 -30.49 -2.51 -5.51
CA GLU A 98 -31.08 -3.18 -4.34
C GLU A 98 -30.73 -2.43 -3.04
N TRP A 99 -29.48 -2.05 -2.88
CA TRP A 99 -28.98 -1.29 -1.73
C TRP A 99 -29.68 0.06 -1.59
N LYS A 100 -29.90 0.79 -2.70
CA LYS A 100 -30.64 2.05 -2.71
C LYS A 100 -32.06 1.92 -2.16
N LYS A 101 -32.79 0.89 -2.60
CA LYS A 101 -34.14 0.62 -2.11
C LYS A 101 -34.15 0.39 -0.60
N LYS A 102 -33.19 -0.40 -0.09
CA LYS A 102 -33.08 -0.71 1.34
C LYS A 102 -32.70 0.52 2.19
N ASN A 103 -31.91 1.43 1.65
CA ASN A 103 -31.36 2.58 2.39
C ASN A 103 -32.07 3.90 2.11
N GLY A 104 -33.11 3.94 1.27
CA GLY A 104 -33.86 5.15 0.97
C GLY A 104 -33.10 6.19 0.11
N CYS A 105 -32.07 5.77 -0.61
CA CYS A 105 -31.16 6.63 -1.38
C CYS A 105 -31.51 6.65 -2.89
N SER A 106 -32.77 6.90 -3.24
CA SER A 106 -33.28 6.74 -4.62
C SER A 106 -32.58 7.60 -5.65
N SER A 107 -32.13 8.81 -5.27
CA SER A 107 -31.44 9.77 -6.15
C SER A 107 -29.96 9.47 -6.37
N ALA A 108 -29.34 8.60 -5.57
CA ALA A 108 -27.93 8.28 -5.65
C ALA A 108 -27.54 7.65 -6.99
N LYS A 109 -26.38 8.05 -7.52
CA LYS A 109 -25.83 7.60 -8.81
C LYS A 109 -24.71 6.60 -8.60
N ALA A 110 -24.58 5.63 -9.52
CA ALA A 110 -23.46 4.68 -9.53
C ALA A 110 -22.19 5.35 -10.08
N ASP A 111 -21.61 6.21 -9.27
CA ASP A 111 -20.42 7.00 -9.57
C ASP A 111 -19.61 7.27 -8.29
N THR A 112 -18.29 7.22 -8.36
CA THR A 112 -17.40 7.47 -7.20
C THR A 112 -17.35 8.94 -6.76
N GLY A 113 -18.04 9.84 -7.44
CA GLY A 113 -18.36 11.19 -6.96
C GLY A 113 -19.56 11.23 -6.02
N ASP A 114 -20.37 10.16 -6.00
CA ASP A 114 -21.57 10.04 -5.15
C ASP A 114 -21.23 9.34 -3.83
N ARG A 115 -21.51 9.98 -2.71
CA ARG A 115 -21.15 9.47 -1.38
C ARG A 115 -21.90 8.21 -0.99
N ASP A 116 -23.15 8.06 -1.40
CA ASP A 116 -23.92 6.86 -1.13
C ASP A 116 -23.39 5.66 -1.95
N PHE A 117 -22.91 5.94 -3.16
CA PHE A 117 -22.25 4.88 -3.93
C PHE A 117 -20.92 4.44 -3.32
N ILE A 118 -20.09 5.39 -2.85
CA ILE A 118 -18.87 5.07 -2.12
C ILE A 118 -19.19 4.27 -0.85
N ARG A 119 -20.24 4.65 -0.11
CA ARG A 119 -20.69 3.93 1.08
C ARG A 119 -21.10 2.49 0.75
N PHE A 120 -21.84 2.30 -0.33
CA PHE A 120 -22.19 0.97 -0.83
C PHE A 120 -20.94 0.12 -1.14
N LEU A 121 -19.99 0.66 -1.91
CA LEU A 121 -18.74 -0.05 -2.24
C LEU A 121 -17.93 -0.38 -0.99
N PHE A 122 -17.85 0.53 -0.04
CA PHE A 122 -17.17 0.32 1.22
C PHE A 122 -17.82 -0.79 2.07
N GLU A 123 -19.16 -0.83 2.14
CA GLU A 123 -19.90 -1.88 2.85
C GLU A 123 -19.68 -3.25 2.20
N LEU A 124 -19.70 -3.34 0.86
CA LEU A 124 -19.38 -4.58 0.14
C LEU A 124 -17.95 -5.04 0.45
N LYS A 125 -16.99 -4.13 0.35
CA LYS A 125 -15.57 -4.45 0.61
C LYS A 125 -15.34 -4.90 2.04
N ARG A 126 -15.95 -4.25 3.00
CA ARG A 126 -15.87 -4.64 4.41
C ARG A 126 -16.41 -6.05 4.65
N GLY A 127 -17.54 -6.39 4.01
CA GLY A 127 -18.11 -7.74 4.09
C GLY A 127 -17.21 -8.81 3.46
N GLU A 128 -16.67 -8.53 2.28
CA GLU A 128 -15.71 -9.41 1.59
C GLU A 128 -14.47 -9.66 2.47
N LEU A 129 -13.82 -8.60 2.94
CA LEU A 129 -12.60 -8.74 3.75
C LEU A 129 -12.85 -9.50 5.07
N ALA A 130 -13.99 -9.29 5.71
CA ALA A 130 -14.38 -10.05 6.90
C ALA A 130 -14.54 -11.55 6.58
N GLU A 131 -15.23 -11.88 5.49
CA GLU A 131 -15.42 -13.26 5.03
C GLU A 131 -14.09 -13.95 4.70
N LEU A 132 -13.22 -13.28 3.93
CA LEU A 132 -11.93 -13.86 3.52
C LEU A 132 -10.97 -14.00 4.72
N THR A 133 -10.98 -13.04 5.64
CA THR A 133 -10.18 -13.10 6.87
C THR A 133 -10.64 -14.26 7.77
N ALA A 134 -11.94 -14.40 8.00
CA ALA A 134 -12.48 -15.50 8.78
C ALA A 134 -12.11 -16.86 8.15
N PHE A 135 -12.23 -16.97 6.83
CA PHE A 135 -11.84 -18.19 6.12
C PHE A 135 -10.38 -18.59 6.38
N VAL A 136 -9.42 -17.67 6.22
CA VAL A 136 -8.01 -18.03 6.42
C VAL A 136 -7.65 -18.23 7.89
N LYS A 137 -8.19 -17.40 8.80
CA LYS A 137 -7.88 -17.49 10.23
C LYS A 137 -8.63 -18.60 10.96
N GLU A 138 -9.93 -18.72 10.70
CA GLU A 138 -10.79 -19.62 11.49
C GLU A 138 -10.91 -21.01 10.86
N GLU A 139 -11.06 -21.11 9.53
CA GLU A 139 -11.14 -22.42 8.88
C GLU A 139 -9.76 -23.04 8.61
N LEU A 140 -8.84 -22.28 7.99
CA LEU A 140 -7.52 -22.80 7.64
C LEU A 140 -6.49 -22.72 8.78
N LYS A 141 -6.84 -22.01 9.89
CA LYS A 141 -5.96 -21.85 11.07
C LYS A 141 -4.60 -21.26 10.70
N LEU A 142 -4.60 -20.28 9.81
CA LEU A 142 -3.40 -19.58 9.38
C LEU A 142 -2.71 -18.90 10.57
N GLN A 143 -1.42 -19.20 10.79
CA GLN A 143 -0.62 -18.59 11.85
C GLN A 143 0.01 -17.25 11.45
N ALA A 144 0.26 -17.05 10.15
CA ALA A 144 0.80 -15.80 9.63
C ALA A 144 -0.16 -14.62 9.85
N ASN A 145 0.42 -13.42 9.92
CA ASN A 145 -0.36 -12.17 9.95
C ASN A 145 -1.12 -11.97 8.64
N VAL A 146 -2.25 -11.28 8.73
CA VAL A 146 -3.11 -10.98 7.57
C VAL A 146 -3.14 -9.48 7.35
N THR A 147 -3.07 -9.06 6.09
CA THR A 147 -3.28 -7.70 5.62
C THR A 147 -4.11 -7.68 4.34
N SER A 148 -4.58 -6.52 3.92
CA SER A 148 -5.19 -6.20 2.61
C SER A 148 -5.31 -4.68 2.46
N ILE A 149 -5.79 -4.20 1.30
CA ILE A 149 -5.92 -2.76 1.01
C ILE A 149 -4.55 -2.08 0.99
N ASN A 150 -3.63 -2.65 0.24
CA ASN A 150 -2.25 -2.16 0.15
C ASN A 150 -2.00 -1.26 -1.07
N TRP A 151 -3.04 -0.60 -1.55
CA TRP A 151 -2.93 0.38 -2.63
C TRP A 151 -3.84 1.58 -2.39
N HIS A 152 -3.40 2.75 -2.80
CA HIS A 152 -4.02 4.05 -2.58
C HIS A 152 -4.17 4.46 -1.10
N GLN A 153 -3.96 5.74 -0.87
CA GLN A 153 -3.89 6.31 0.48
C GLN A 153 -5.09 7.23 0.72
N LYS A 154 -6.27 6.63 0.90
CA LYS A 154 -7.51 7.36 1.23
C LYS A 154 -7.86 7.19 2.69
N LYS A 155 -8.36 8.27 3.33
CA LYS A 155 -8.79 8.25 4.74
C LYS A 155 -9.74 7.09 5.05
N ILE A 156 -10.71 6.83 4.17
CA ILE A 156 -11.69 5.76 4.37
C ILE A 156 -11.03 4.37 4.48
N PHE A 157 -9.88 4.14 3.82
CA PHE A 157 -9.19 2.86 3.90
C PHE A 157 -8.55 2.60 5.26
N THR A 158 -8.29 3.64 6.06
CA THR A 158 -7.91 3.49 7.47
C THR A 158 -8.91 2.61 8.23
N LEU A 159 -10.22 2.79 7.96
CA LEU A 159 -11.29 2.03 8.62
C LEU A 159 -11.35 0.55 8.19
N LEU A 160 -10.76 0.20 7.04
CA LEU A 160 -10.59 -1.19 6.60
C LEU A 160 -9.29 -1.77 7.15
N ARG A 161 -8.18 -1.04 6.99
CA ARG A 161 -6.83 -1.45 7.42
C ARG A 161 -6.74 -1.74 8.91
N GLU A 162 -7.48 -0.99 9.75
CA GLU A 162 -7.47 -1.21 11.21
C GLU A 162 -7.94 -2.60 11.65
N LYS A 163 -8.63 -3.34 10.79
CA LYS A 163 -9.16 -4.69 11.10
C LYS A 163 -8.12 -5.79 10.96
N PHE A 164 -7.00 -5.53 10.31
CA PHE A 164 -5.96 -6.52 10.07
C PHE A 164 -4.91 -6.59 11.18
N ASP A 165 -4.15 -7.68 11.21
CA ASP A 165 -3.07 -7.88 12.18
C ASP A 165 -1.95 -6.85 11.99
N VAL A 166 -1.64 -6.57 10.74
CA VAL A 166 -0.61 -5.63 10.27
C VAL A 166 -1.18 -4.78 9.16
N THR A 167 -0.51 -3.69 8.82
CA THR A 167 -0.87 -2.86 7.68
C THR A 167 0.29 -2.77 6.70
N ASP A 168 -0.02 -2.64 5.43
CA ASP A 168 0.97 -2.47 4.37
C ASP A 168 0.46 -1.53 3.29
N ASP A 169 1.38 -1.07 2.44
CA ASP A 169 1.03 -0.22 1.31
C ASP A 169 2.11 -0.26 0.22
N HIS A 170 1.72 0.17 -0.98
CA HIS A 170 2.56 0.27 -2.17
C HIS A 170 2.65 1.71 -2.65
N TYR A 171 3.82 2.10 -3.13
CA TYR A 171 4.00 3.37 -3.84
C TYR A 171 5.24 3.34 -4.73
N TYR A 172 5.13 3.96 -5.90
CA TYR A 172 6.20 4.03 -6.88
C TYR A 172 6.49 5.47 -7.25
N HIS A 173 7.75 5.87 -7.18
CA HIS A 173 8.17 7.11 -7.80
C HIS A 173 8.37 6.89 -9.29
N ASP A 174 7.76 7.76 -10.10
CA ASP A 174 7.85 7.69 -11.56
C ASP A 174 7.34 6.35 -12.13
N HIS A 175 6.14 5.92 -11.67
CA HIS A 175 5.51 4.70 -12.13
C HIS A 175 5.40 4.68 -13.65
N ARG A 176 5.54 3.49 -14.21
CA ARG A 176 5.46 3.26 -15.63
C ARG A 176 4.16 3.81 -16.24
N VAL A 177 4.32 4.69 -17.22
CA VAL A 177 3.24 5.07 -18.15
C VAL A 177 3.58 4.49 -19.52
N ASP A 178 2.74 3.59 -20.03
CA ASP A 178 2.92 3.01 -21.35
C ASP A 178 2.52 4.03 -22.43
N VAL A 179 3.51 4.71 -22.98
CA VAL A 179 3.33 5.58 -24.15
C VAL A 179 3.68 4.79 -25.40
N ARG A 180 2.77 4.73 -26.37
CA ARG A 180 3.03 4.12 -27.67
C ARG A 180 3.55 5.16 -28.65
N ILE A 181 4.81 5.01 -29.04
CA ILE A 181 5.43 5.82 -30.09
C ILE A 181 5.74 4.91 -31.30
N LYS A 182 5.17 5.20 -32.46
CA LYS A 182 5.37 4.43 -33.72
C LYS A 182 5.16 2.92 -33.53
N GLY A 183 4.09 2.53 -32.80
CA GLY A 183 3.75 1.13 -32.56
C GLY A 183 4.61 0.41 -31.52
N ARG A 184 5.61 1.06 -30.94
CA ARG A 184 6.43 0.53 -29.84
C ARG A 184 5.97 1.12 -28.51
N THR A 185 5.85 0.29 -27.49
CA THR A 185 5.62 0.77 -26.13
C THR A 185 6.92 1.38 -25.60
N VAL A 186 6.86 2.66 -25.26
CA VAL A 186 7.95 3.39 -24.61
C VAL A 186 7.45 3.73 -23.21
N ASN A 187 8.25 3.49 -22.19
CA ASN A 187 7.94 3.91 -20.85
C ASN A 187 8.00 5.44 -20.77
N GLY A 188 6.83 6.08 -20.62
CA GLY A 188 6.74 7.51 -20.33
C GLY A 188 6.97 7.74 -18.86
N HIS A 189 7.95 8.57 -18.55
CA HIS A 189 8.28 8.95 -17.19
C HIS A 189 8.52 10.45 -17.15
N HIS A 190 8.21 11.08 -16.01
CA HIS A 190 8.49 12.52 -15.84
C HIS A 190 9.99 12.80 -15.64
N GLN A 191 10.82 11.78 -15.35
CA GLN A 191 12.28 11.89 -15.15
C GLN A 191 12.69 12.91 -14.09
N LEU A 192 11.84 13.14 -13.09
CA LEU A 192 12.12 14.04 -11.97
C LEU A 192 12.86 13.30 -10.86
N ALA A 193 13.68 14.02 -10.13
CA ALA A 193 14.28 13.57 -8.88
C ALA A 193 13.19 13.47 -7.79
N GLY A 194 13.31 12.55 -6.85
CA GLY A 194 12.38 12.44 -5.74
C GLY A 194 12.31 13.72 -4.89
N ILE A 195 13.44 14.38 -4.71
CA ILE A 195 13.48 15.68 -4.03
C ILE A 195 12.69 16.76 -4.78
N ALA A 196 12.62 16.70 -6.11
CA ALA A 196 11.88 17.68 -6.93
C ALA A 196 10.35 17.48 -6.86
N THR A 197 9.89 16.29 -6.49
CA THR A 197 8.47 15.98 -6.24
C THR A 197 8.09 16.10 -4.75
N GLY A 198 9.01 16.60 -3.92
CA GLY A 198 8.76 16.77 -2.50
C GLY A 198 8.85 15.47 -1.70
N LEU A 199 9.63 14.49 -2.17
CA LEU A 199 9.81 13.17 -1.54
C LEU A 199 8.48 12.42 -1.33
N ASP A 200 7.65 12.36 -2.36
CA ASP A 200 6.34 11.73 -2.28
C ASP A 200 6.40 10.26 -1.87
N LEU A 201 7.41 9.51 -2.34
CA LEU A 201 7.55 8.09 -2.06
C LEU A 201 7.46 7.76 -0.55
N PRO A 202 8.26 8.35 0.36
CA PRO A 202 8.09 8.12 1.79
C PRO A 202 6.89 8.86 2.37
N ALA A 203 6.60 10.09 1.94
CA ALA A 203 5.60 10.95 2.54
C ALA A 203 4.17 10.39 2.44
N VAL A 204 3.82 9.84 1.27
CA VAL A 204 2.48 9.31 1.00
C VAL A 204 2.22 8.02 1.78
N LEU A 205 3.20 7.12 1.83
CA LEU A 205 3.10 5.83 2.49
C LEU A 205 2.81 5.93 4.00
N THR A 206 3.30 6.98 4.67
CA THR A 206 3.12 7.15 6.11
C THR A 206 1.65 7.19 6.55
N THR A 207 0.76 7.67 5.68
CA THR A 207 -0.67 7.82 5.99
C THR A 207 -1.40 6.49 6.16
N SER A 208 -0.86 5.41 5.61
CA SER A 208 -1.44 4.06 5.69
C SER A 208 -1.05 3.30 6.96
N ARG A 209 -0.07 3.81 7.71
CA ARG A 209 0.34 3.25 8.99
C ARG A 209 -0.75 3.43 10.04
N ILE A 210 -1.11 2.37 10.76
CA ILE A 210 -1.95 2.43 11.95
C ILE A 210 -1.03 2.41 13.19
N PRO A 211 -0.98 3.47 13.99
CA PRO A 211 -0.15 3.49 15.20
C PRO A 211 -0.45 2.31 16.14
N GLY A 212 0.60 1.66 16.64
CA GLY A 212 0.48 0.47 17.47
C GLY A 212 0.38 -0.85 16.69
N LYS A 213 0.35 -0.82 15.37
CA LYS A 213 0.45 -2.01 14.51
C LYS A 213 1.74 -2.01 13.70
N PRO A 214 2.30 -3.21 13.41
CA PRO A 214 3.38 -3.32 12.43
C PRO A 214 2.95 -2.75 11.08
N PHE A 215 3.83 -2.00 10.44
CA PHE A 215 3.62 -1.45 9.11
C PHE A 215 4.72 -1.89 8.16
N PHE A 216 4.31 -2.35 6.99
CA PHE A 216 5.21 -2.78 5.93
C PHE A 216 4.99 -1.96 4.66
N VAL A 217 6.04 -1.74 3.91
CA VAL A 217 5.95 -1.31 2.51
C VAL A 217 6.27 -2.53 1.68
N THR A 218 5.23 -3.20 1.18
CA THR A 218 5.38 -4.50 0.51
C THR A 218 5.75 -4.38 -0.96
N GLU A 219 5.56 -3.19 -1.54
CA GLU A 219 6.13 -2.84 -2.82
C GLU A 219 6.51 -1.35 -2.88
N TYR A 220 7.73 -1.08 -3.33
CA TYR A 220 8.14 0.26 -3.71
C TYR A 220 9.20 0.21 -4.80
N ASN A 221 9.29 1.27 -5.58
CA ASN A 221 10.41 1.47 -6.50
C ASN A 221 10.53 2.94 -6.92
N HIS A 222 11.71 3.26 -7.41
CA HIS A 222 12.00 4.41 -8.24
C HIS A 222 12.28 3.87 -9.65
N CYS A 223 11.24 3.87 -10.48
CA CYS A 223 11.19 3.05 -11.68
C CYS A 223 12.18 3.50 -12.75
N ARG A 224 12.77 2.52 -13.47
CA ARG A 224 13.52 2.81 -14.70
C ARG A 224 12.59 3.33 -15.81
N PRO A 225 13.08 4.17 -16.70
CA PRO A 225 14.46 4.62 -16.89
C PRO A 225 14.84 5.91 -16.13
N ASN A 226 14.15 6.26 -15.04
CA ASN A 226 14.45 7.48 -14.30
C ASN A 226 15.94 7.56 -13.93
N ARG A 227 16.59 8.66 -14.33
CA ARG A 227 18.02 8.87 -14.12
C ARG A 227 18.42 9.09 -12.67
N PHE A 228 17.45 9.46 -11.82
CA PHE A 228 17.67 9.71 -10.40
C PHE A 228 17.36 8.51 -9.50
N ARG A 229 17.14 7.33 -10.06
CA ARG A 229 16.72 6.12 -9.31
C ARG A 229 17.68 5.68 -8.20
N ALA A 230 18.92 6.19 -8.20
CA ALA A 230 19.87 5.99 -7.10
C ALA A 230 19.39 6.62 -5.77
N GLU A 231 18.54 7.65 -5.84
CA GLU A 231 18.01 8.35 -4.65
C GLU A 231 17.18 7.41 -3.75
N THR A 232 16.61 6.33 -4.30
CA THR A 232 15.84 5.37 -3.54
C THR A 232 16.64 4.80 -2.35
N GLY A 233 17.95 4.59 -2.52
CA GLY A 233 18.81 4.03 -1.48
C GLY A 233 18.76 4.84 -0.18
N PRO A 234 19.24 6.07 -0.18
CA PRO A 234 19.21 6.91 1.01
C PRO A 234 17.79 7.27 1.46
N VAL A 235 16.86 7.52 0.54
CA VAL A 235 15.46 7.87 0.87
C VAL A 235 14.79 6.73 1.62
N MET A 236 14.80 5.52 1.05
CA MET A 236 14.16 4.35 1.65
C MET A 236 15.03 3.64 2.70
N GLY A 237 16.25 4.06 2.90
CA GLY A 237 17.06 3.69 4.07
C GLY A 237 16.76 4.55 5.29
N ALA A 238 16.52 5.85 5.09
CA ALA A 238 16.41 6.82 6.16
C ALA A 238 14.94 7.02 6.66
N TYR A 239 14.01 7.30 5.76
CA TYR A 239 12.64 7.62 6.19
C TYR A 239 11.87 6.44 6.81
N PRO A 240 11.98 5.19 6.33
CA PRO A 240 11.40 4.04 7.04
C PRO A 240 11.94 3.89 8.47
N ALA A 241 13.23 4.15 8.70
CA ALA A 241 13.81 4.13 10.04
C ALA A 241 13.25 5.27 10.91
N LEU A 242 13.21 6.52 10.40
CA LEU A 242 12.58 7.66 11.08
C LEU A 242 11.12 7.36 11.47
N GLN A 243 10.39 6.68 10.59
CA GLN A 243 8.99 6.34 10.75
C GLN A 243 8.75 5.08 11.60
N ASP A 244 9.79 4.36 12.01
CA ASP A 244 9.68 3.10 12.73
C ASP A 244 8.83 2.06 11.95
N TRP A 245 9.09 1.92 10.64
CA TRP A 245 8.44 0.89 9.83
C TRP A 245 9.04 -0.48 10.10
N THR A 246 8.21 -1.51 10.07
CA THR A 246 8.63 -2.88 10.41
C THR A 246 9.42 -3.55 9.30
N GLY A 247 9.11 -3.24 8.04
CA GLY A 247 9.80 -3.83 6.90
C GLY A 247 9.49 -3.13 5.59
N ILE A 248 10.42 -3.26 4.64
CA ILE A 248 10.32 -2.66 3.31
C ILE A 248 10.77 -3.65 2.25
N PHE A 249 10.05 -3.74 1.14
CA PHE A 249 10.31 -4.68 0.06
C PHE A 249 10.38 -3.93 -1.27
N ARG A 250 11.54 -3.93 -1.89
CA ARG A 250 11.66 -3.38 -3.24
C ARG A 250 10.99 -4.31 -4.25
N PHE A 251 10.15 -3.76 -5.08
CA PHE A 251 9.58 -4.46 -6.23
C PHE A 251 10.31 -4.04 -7.52
N CYS A 252 11.16 -4.89 -8.11
CA CYS A 252 11.54 -6.21 -7.63
C CYS A 252 12.98 -6.56 -8.03
N TYR A 253 13.51 -7.67 -7.56
CA TYR A 253 14.78 -8.19 -8.05
C TYR A 253 14.65 -8.68 -9.50
N SER A 254 13.70 -9.59 -9.77
CA SER A 254 13.35 -10.08 -11.11
C SER A 254 11.97 -10.74 -11.12
N HIS A 255 11.15 -10.45 -12.14
CA HIS A 255 9.87 -11.13 -12.35
C HIS A 255 10.04 -12.55 -12.88
N ASN A 256 11.07 -12.77 -13.66
CA ASN A 256 11.27 -14.05 -14.32
C ASN A 256 12.75 -14.29 -14.64
N VAL A 257 13.41 -15.02 -13.75
CA VAL A 257 14.80 -15.40 -13.90
C VAL A 257 15.07 -16.15 -15.22
N LEU A 258 14.14 -16.98 -15.68
CA LEU A 258 14.30 -17.73 -16.93
C LEU A 258 14.27 -16.83 -18.16
N LEU A 259 13.43 -15.80 -18.17
CA LEU A 259 13.42 -14.80 -19.25
C LEU A 259 14.70 -13.98 -19.25
N TYR A 260 15.20 -13.61 -18.08
CA TYR A 260 16.49 -12.95 -17.96
C TYR A 260 17.64 -13.79 -18.50
N MET A 261 17.69 -15.07 -18.15
CA MET A 261 18.72 -16.00 -18.61
C MET A 261 18.67 -16.27 -20.11
N LYS A 262 17.46 -16.26 -20.71
CA LYS A 262 17.25 -16.51 -22.15
C LYS A 262 17.36 -15.26 -23.00
N ASN A 263 16.89 -14.13 -22.50
CA ASN A 263 16.79 -12.87 -23.27
C ASN A 263 17.25 -11.69 -22.40
N ARG A 264 18.56 -11.44 -22.44
CA ARG A 264 19.24 -10.40 -21.63
C ARG A 264 18.73 -8.96 -21.83
N ASN A 265 17.87 -8.73 -22.82
CA ASN A 265 17.34 -7.40 -23.16
C ASN A 265 15.90 -7.18 -22.68
N ALA A 266 15.26 -8.17 -22.04
CA ALA A 266 13.88 -8.10 -21.60
C ALA A 266 13.79 -7.76 -20.11
N PHE A 267 13.98 -6.47 -19.76
CA PHE A 267 13.82 -6.00 -18.38
C PHE A 267 12.56 -5.18 -18.25
N SER A 268 11.80 -5.42 -17.20
CA SER A 268 10.75 -4.49 -16.81
C SER A 268 11.35 -3.24 -16.13
N CYS A 269 10.56 -2.18 -16.03
CA CYS A 269 10.99 -0.94 -15.36
C CYS A 269 11.26 -1.15 -13.85
N PHE A 270 10.79 -2.25 -13.28
CA PHE A 270 10.90 -2.55 -11.85
C PHE A 270 12.14 -3.37 -11.47
N GLU A 271 12.71 -4.13 -12.42
CA GLU A 271 13.73 -5.13 -12.10
C GLU A 271 15.11 -4.54 -11.83
N SER A 272 15.71 -4.93 -10.70
CA SER A 272 17.06 -4.50 -10.31
C SER A 272 18.16 -5.48 -10.75
N VAL A 273 17.82 -6.72 -11.15
CA VAL A 273 18.77 -7.79 -11.47
C VAL A 273 19.85 -7.41 -12.49
N ALA A 274 19.55 -6.54 -13.42
CA ALA A 274 20.47 -6.08 -14.46
C ALA A 274 20.74 -4.57 -14.41
N ASP A 275 20.43 -3.92 -13.29
CA ASP A 275 20.67 -2.50 -13.08
C ASP A 275 21.63 -2.29 -11.90
N PRO A 276 22.94 -2.06 -12.18
CA PRO A 276 23.92 -1.85 -11.11
C PRO A 276 23.59 -0.68 -10.19
N VAL A 277 22.94 0.37 -10.70
CA VAL A 277 22.54 1.54 -9.92
C VAL A 277 21.47 1.15 -8.90
N MET A 278 20.44 0.40 -9.34
CA MET A 278 19.40 -0.09 -8.44
C MET A 278 19.95 -1.07 -7.42
N GLN A 279 20.86 -1.98 -7.82
CA GLN A 279 21.47 -2.93 -6.88
C GLN A 279 22.32 -2.25 -5.81
N LEU A 280 23.09 -1.20 -6.17
CA LEU A 280 23.83 -0.42 -5.20
C LEU A 280 22.89 0.37 -4.28
N SER A 281 21.83 0.93 -4.83
CA SER A 281 20.76 1.60 -4.09
C SER A 281 20.13 0.66 -3.06
N ASP A 282 19.79 -0.59 -3.44
CA ASP A 282 19.25 -1.60 -2.53
C ASP A 282 20.18 -1.94 -1.37
N ARG A 283 21.50 -2.00 -1.63
CA ARG A 283 22.50 -2.22 -0.57
C ARG A 283 22.55 -1.06 0.41
N ILE A 284 22.45 0.19 -0.08
CA ILE A 284 22.39 1.38 0.77
C ILE A 284 21.13 1.34 1.63
N THR A 285 19.96 1.06 1.02
CA THR A 285 18.70 0.90 1.74
C THR A 285 18.82 -0.14 2.86
N ALA A 286 19.30 -1.34 2.52
CA ALA A 286 19.43 -2.43 3.48
C ALA A 286 20.42 -2.10 4.60
N ALA A 287 21.59 -1.52 4.26
CA ALA A 287 22.58 -1.15 5.24
C ALA A 287 22.04 -0.12 6.24
N MET A 288 21.43 0.96 5.77
CA MET A 288 20.90 2.02 6.62
C MET A 288 19.73 1.55 7.48
N PHE A 289 18.75 0.86 6.86
CA PHE A 289 17.53 0.42 7.54
C PHE A 289 17.81 -0.67 8.58
N LEU A 290 18.59 -1.71 8.22
CA LEU A 290 18.86 -2.84 9.11
C LEU A 290 19.81 -2.49 10.27
N ARG A 291 20.71 -1.53 10.09
CA ARG A 291 21.57 -1.04 11.18
C ARG A 291 20.87 -0.02 12.06
N GLY A 292 19.75 0.58 11.57
CA GLY A 292 19.10 1.67 12.27
C GLY A 292 19.98 2.92 12.32
N ASP A 293 20.63 3.26 11.20
CA ASP A 293 21.53 4.41 11.12
C ASP A 293 20.80 5.71 11.43
N VAL A 294 19.51 5.80 11.08
CA VAL A 294 18.62 6.90 11.46
C VAL A 294 17.75 6.43 12.63
N ARG A 295 17.69 7.23 13.68
CA ARG A 295 16.83 6.97 14.83
C ARG A 295 15.35 7.17 14.46
N SER A 296 14.48 6.37 15.05
CA SER A 296 13.04 6.61 14.95
C SER A 296 12.66 7.88 15.72
N ALA A 297 11.75 8.67 15.15
CA ALA A 297 11.23 9.83 15.84
C ALA A 297 10.43 9.40 17.08
N GLU A 298 10.66 10.03 18.23
CA GLU A 298 9.95 9.71 19.47
C GLU A 298 8.50 10.17 19.43
N GLU A 299 8.27 11.35 18.89
CA GLU A 299 6.94 11.94 18.74
C GLU A 299 6.38 11.78 17.31
N GLY A 300 5.06 11.90 17.21
CA GLY A 300 4.40 11.85 15.91
C GLY A 300 2.93 12.27 15.96
N TYR A 301 2.33 12.25 14.77
CA TYR A 301 0.92 12.61 14.59
C TYR A 301 0.16 11.51 13.88
N SER A 302 -1.08 11.30 14.29
CA SER A 302 -1.98 10.35 13.63
C SER A 302 -3.28 11.05 13.22
N PHE A 303 -3.66 10.90 11.97
CA PHE A 303 -4.89 11.49 11.46
C PHE A 303 -6.11 10.71 11.95
N ALA A 304 -6.99 11.37 12.69
CA ALA A 304 -8.21 10.79 13.23
C ALA A 304 -9.30 10.76 12.17
N VAL A 305 -9.57 9.58 11.61
CA VAL A 305 -10.60 9.36 10.60
C VAL A 305 -11.93 9.04 11.28
N PRO A 306 -12.98 9.86 11.11
CA PRO A 306 -14.27 9.56 11.70
C PRO A 306 -14.96 8.39 11.00
N GLU A 307 -15.65 7.53 11.76
CA GLU A 307 -16.35 6.37 11.22
C GLU A 307 -17.46 6.78 10.22
N ASN A 308 -18.04 7.95 10.45
CA ASN A 308 -19.07 8.54 9.59
C ASN A 308 -18.51 9.46 8.48
N ILE A 309 -17.24 9.34 8.10
CA ILE A 309 -16.57 10.21 7.10
C ILE A 309 -17.40 10.40 5.81
N LEU A 310 -18.10 9.36 5.37
CA LEU A 310 -18.92 9.43 4.15
C LEU A 310 -20.17 10.30 4.31
N THR A 311 -20.83 10.24 5.47
CA THR A 311 -22.03 11.03 5.76
C THR A 311 -21.69 12.42 6.29
N ALA A 312 -20.50 12.61 6.86
CA ALA A 312 -20.01 13.90 7.30
C ALA A 312 -19.55 14.81 6.15
N GLY A 313 -19.44 14.28 4.93
CA GLY A 313 -19.01 15.05 3.75
C GLY A 313 -17.53 15.43 3.74
N GLU A 314 -16.71 14.85 4.63
CA GLU A 314 -15.28 15.15 4.68
C GLU A 314 -14.54 14.65 3.42
N PRO A 315 -13.46 15.34 2.96
CA PRO A 315 -12.62 14.86 1.88
C PRO A 315 -12.04 13.47 2.17
N LEU A 316 -11.95 12.61 1.15
CA LEU A 316 -11.39 11.28 1.31
C LEU A 316 -9.86 11.26 1.25
N GLU A 317 -9.26 12.25 0.65
CA GLU A 317 -7.81 12.40 0.54
C GLU A 317 -7.23 12.97 1.84
N PHE A 318 -6.02 12.56 2.19
CA PHE A 318 -5.29 13.20 3.27
C PHE A 318 -4.81 14.58 2.80
N PRO A 319 -4.87 15.62 3.66
CA PRO A 319 -4.32 16.94 3.33
C PRO A 319 -2.82 16.86 3.07
N GLU A 320 -2.34 17.56 2.04
CA GLU A 320 -0.91 17.59 1.70
C GLU A 320 -0.01 17.98 2.89
N PRO A 321 -0.34 18.99 3.70
CA PRO A 321 0.47 19.32 4.87
C PRO A 321 0.64 18.14 5.84
N PHE A 322 -0.39 17.29 5.97
CA PHE A 322 -0.29 16.10 6.83
C PHE A 322 0.62 15.03 6.22
N THR A 323 0.52 14.77 4.92
CA THR A 323 1.40 13.78 4.28
C THR A 323 2.87 14.20 4.38
N LYS A 324 3.17 15.48 4.22
CA LYS A 324 4.54 16.01 4.30
C LYS A 324 5.12 16.01 5.72
N LEU A 325 4.29 15.98 6.76
CA LEU A 325 4.77 15.78 8.13
C LEU A 325 5.56 14.48 8.31
N GLY A 326 5.27 13.45 7.52
CA GLY A 326 6.04 12.21 7.52
C GLY A 326 7.53 12.39 7.17
N LEU A 327 7.93 13.53 6.63
CA LEU A 327 9.33 13.88 6.42
C LEU A 327 10.01 14.46 7.69
N LEU A 328 9.24 14.83 8.70
CA LEU A 328 9.73 15.49 9.92
C LEU A 328 9.62 14.58 11.14
N VAL A 329 8.47 13.93 11.32
CA VAL A 329 8.10 13.14 12.49
C VAL A 329 7.37 11.88 12.10
N ARG A 330 7.15 10.96 13.04
CA ARG A 330 6.29 9.78 12.76
C ARG A 330 4.87 10.21 12.42
N THR A 331 4.29 9.58 11.40
CA THR A 331 2.88 9.81 11.03
C THR A 331 2.13 8.50 10.81
N GLY A 332 0.82 8.59 10.82
CA GLY A 332 -0.09 7.47 10.55
C GLY A 332 -1.53 7.95 10.54
N SER A 333 -2.47 7.03 10.42
CA SER A 333 -3.90 7.32 10.55
C SER A 333 -4.57 6.32 11.49
N HIS A 334 -5.69 6.71 12.09
CA HIS A 334 -6.44 5.85 12.99
C HIS A 334 -7.93 6.20 12.95
N ARG A 335 -8.78 5.26 13.32
CA ARG A 335 -10.21 5.56 13.52
C ARG A 335 -10.37 6.48 14.72
N LYS A 336 -11.10 7.57 14.54
CA LYS A 336 -11.41 8.53 15.63
C LYS A 336 -11.96 7.80 16.85
N GLY A 337 -11.40 8.09 18.02
CA GLY A 337 -11.75 7.45 19.28
C GLY A 337 -10.89 6.24 19.66
N MET A 338 -9.97 5.79 18.82
CA MET A 338 -8.95 4.82 19.23
C MET A 338 -7.90 5.48 20.13
N SER A 339 -7.41 4.73 21.12
CA SER A 339 -6.23 5.13 21.89
C SER A 339 -4.99 5.10 21.03
N LEU A 340 -4.13 6.09 21.17
CA LEU A 340 -2.85 6.15 20.50
C LEU A 340 -1.72 5.70 21.43
N PRO A 341 -0.65 5.08 20.89
CA PRO A 341 0.56 4.82 21.66
C PRO A 341 1.18 6.12 22.20
N GLU A 342 2.01 5.97 23.23
CA GLU A 342 2.81 7.06 23.77
C GLU A 342 3.63 7.76 22.67
N GLY A 343 3.76 9.08 22.77
CA GLY A 343 4.45 9.91 21.78
C GLY A 343 3.62 10.23 20.52
N MET A 344 2.42 9.64 20.34
CA MET A 344 1.57 9.92 19.19
C MET A 344 0.40 10.84 19.57
N ARG A 345 0.16 11.88 18.77
CA ARG A 345 -0.93 12.85 18.97
C ARG A 345 -1.95 12.77 17.83
N GLY A 346 -3.25 12.80 18.18
CA GLY A 346 -4.33 12.80 17.20
C GLY A 346 -4.50 14.18 16.56
N VAL A 347 -4.61 14.21 15.22
CA VAL A 347 -4.98 15.40 14.45
C VAL A 347 -6.19 15.09 13.55
N SER A 348 -6.92 16.14 13.16
CA SER A 348 -8.09 16.05 12.29
C SER A 348 -8.15 17.27 11.37
N GLU A 349 -9.07 17.30 10.42
CA GLU A 349 -9.29 18.48 9.57
C GLU A 349 -9.41 19.77 10.40
N ALA A 350 -10.12 19.71 11.53
CA ALA A 350 -10.42 20.88 12.35
C ALA A 350 -9.20 21.47 13.07
N ASN A 351 -8.21 20.64 13.42
CA ASN A 351 -7.06 21.10 14.23
C ASN A 351 -5.71 20.95 13.51
N LEU A 352 -5.72 20.50 12.25
CA LEU A 352 -4.51 20.36 11.44
C LEU A 352 -3.77 21.69 11.27
N SER A 353 -4.50 22.80 11.16
CA SER A 353 -3.93 24.14 10.96
C SER A 353 -3.14 24.70 12.15
N GLY A 354 -3.43 24.26 13.38
CA GLY A 354 -2.79 24.79 14.58
C GLY A 354 -1.42 24.14 14.90
N ALA A 355 -1.42 22.86 15.28
CA ALA A 355 -0.22 22.17 15.75
C ALA A 355 0.74 21.75 14.63
N VAL A 356 0.20 21.48 13.43
CA VAL A 356 0.92 20.92 12.29
C VAL A 356 1.45 22.02 11.38
N SER A 357 0.70 23.11 11.24
CA SER A 357 1.10 24.17 10.33
C SER A 357 2.38 24.89 10.79
N ALA A 358 2.63 24.99 12.09
CA ALA A 358 3.84 25.61 12.60
C ALA A 358 5.10 24.84 12.16
N LEU A 359 5.15 23.52 12.41
CA LEU A 359 6.28 22.66 12.02
C LEU A 359 6.50 22.67 10.51
N TRP A 360 5.43 22.58 9.75
CA TRP A 360 5.53 22.51 8.29
C TRP A 360 5.72 23.90 7.65
N GLN A 361 5.11 24.96 8.18
CA GLN A 361 5.32 26.32 7.68
C GLN A 361 6.75 26.80 7.88
N GLU A 362 7.37 26.44 8.98
CA GLU A 362 8.80 26.70 9.22
C GLU A 362 9.65 25.97 8.17
N SER A 363 9.33 24.72 7.89
CA SER A 363 10.00 23.92 6.85
C SER A 363 9.72 24.46 5.44
N LEU A 364 8.47 24.85 5.12
CA LEU A 364 8.10 25.43 3.82
C LEU A 364 8.72 26.81 3.60
N ALA A 365 8.72 27.68 4.61
CA ALA A 365 9.32 29.01 4.54
C ALA A 365 10.84 28.92 4.26
N GLY A 366 11.50 27.95 4.90
CA GLY A 366 12.91 27.64 4.65
C GLY A 366 13.16 26.79 3.41
N ARG A 367 12.13 26.31 2.74
CA ARG A 367 12.21 25.27 1.68
C ARG A 367 13.08 24.07 2.07
N ARG A 368 13.05 23.73 3.37
CA ARG A 368 13.94 22.74 3.97
C ARG A 368 13.18 21.96 5.05
N ALA A 369 13.09 20.65 4.90
CA ALA A 369 12.54 19.75 5.89
C ALA A 369 13.70 19.09 6.67
N VAL A 370 13.69 19.25 8.00
CA VAL A 370 14.66 18.61 8.91
C VAL A 370 13.88 17.65 9.79
N SER A 371 14.28 16.37 9.84
CA SER A 371 13.64 15.40 10.73
C SER A 371 13.78 15.82 12.19
N SER A 372 12.84 15.43 13.04
CA SER A 372 12.89 15.72 14.49
C SER A 372 14.12 15.14 15.17
N THR A 373 14.72 14.11 14.58
CA THR A 373 16.00 13.53 15.04
C THR A 373 17.23 14.36 14.62
N GLY A 374 17.04 15.33 13.72
CA GLY A 374 18.13 16.14 13.15
C GLY A 374 18.99 15.43 12.11
N GLU A 375 18.76 14.14 11.88
CA GLU A 375 19.63 13.29 11.05
C GLU A 375 19.33 13.38 9.56
N ILE A 376 18.08 13.74 9.19
CA ILE A 376 17.68 13.89 7.79
C ILE A 376 17.39 15.35 7.49
N THR A 377 17.99 15.87 6.43
CA THR A 377 17.69 17.19 5.90
C THR A 377 17.34 17.08 4.42
N ALA A 378 16.14 17.52 4.05
CA ALA A 378 15.71 17.69 2.66
C ALA A 378 15.70 19.18 2.32
N ASP A 379 16.65 19.64 1.51
CA ASP A 379 16.74 20.98 0.98
C ASP A 379 16.10 21.01 -0.41
N PHE A 380 14.84 21.41 -0.46
CA PHE A 380 14.08 21.45 -1.71
C PHE A 380 14.55 22.55 -2.66
N ALA A 381 15.10 23.66 -2.13
CA ALA A 381 15.63 24.74 -2.94
C ALA A 381 16.97 24.33 -3.58
N GLY A 382 17.86 23.74 -2.78
CA GLY A 382 19.15 23.21 -3.23
C GLY A 382 19.05 21.86 -3.94
N ARG A 383 17.86 21.24 -4.01
CA ARG A 383 17.61 19.90 -4.58
C ARG A 383 18.57 18.85 -4.01
N ARG A 384 18.70 18.84 -2.71
CA ARG A 384 19.65 17.97 -2.01
C ARG A 384 19.01 17.35 -0.76
N MET A 385 19.22 16.06 -0.57
CA MET A 385 18.96 15.38 0.68
C MET A 385 20.30 15.01 1.33
N THR A 386 20.39 15.20 2.65
CA THR A 386 21.54 14.81 3.44
C THR A 386 21.07 13.94 4.60
N VAL A 387 21.77 12.85 4.86
CA VAL A 387 21.59 12.00 6.03
C VAL A 387 22.93 12.00 6.79
N CYS A 388 22.90 12.45 8.04
CA CYS A 388 24.06 12.51 8.91
C CYS A 388 23.73 11.75 10.20
N THR A 389 24.37 10.60 10.40
CA THR A 389 24.15 9.69 11.52
C THR A 389 25.43 9.49 12.32
#